data_1229d53be3a54e8d08c0a861a55b675c
#
_entry.id   1229d53be3a54e8d08c0a861a55b675c
#
_cell.length_a   1.000
_cell.length_b   1.000
_cell.length_c   1.000
_cell.angle_alpha   90.00
_cell.angle_beta   90.00
_cell.angle_gamma   90.00
#
_symmetry.space_group_name_H-M   'P 1'
#
loop_
_entity.id
_entity.type
_entity.pdbx_description
1 polymer ?
#
loop_
_entity_poly.entity_id
_entity_poly.type
_entity_poly.pdbx_seq_one_letter_code
_entity_poly.pdbx_strand_id
1 'polypeptide(L)'
;MQLPIRGGGKSQIQHSEENYNLLRSAGCTIEYGLKRVPLAHLAYATAPLLEATTESKPLQPAQNCNIQPERQDLTPFSQQLLVKTNAIGWALLIGNIAAEVPLNSSLSLNVPFYYSGANLFSNSTKFRMVGTMPELRYNFGRQKAFFIGAHAAIAWYNFAFGGEYRIQDAGGNHPALGGGISVGYRIRLLKKIPLGMEITAGAGVYHLKYDKFFNEPNGAYWQKGISKTSLLPESFAISLFYAFNIKRGGAR
;
A
#
# COMPACT_ATOMS: atom_id res chain seq x y z
N MET A 1 -24.63 45.28 -30.16
CA MET A 1 -23.69 44.11 -30.16
C MET A 1 -23.44 43.74 -28.70
N GLN A 2 -24.24 42.79 -28.18
CA GLN A 2 -24.16 42.38 -26.77
C GLN A 2 -23.26 41.14 -26.68
N LEU A 3 -22.21 41.23 -25.86
CA LEU A 3 -21.37 40.08 -25.53
C LEU A 3 -21.99 39.28 -24.37
N PRO A 4 -22.02 37.95 -24.43
CA PRO A 4 -22.60 37.14 -23.36
C PRO A 4 -21.58 37.02 -22.21
N ILE A 5 -22.01 37.40 -21.00
CA ILE A 5 -21.29 37.11 -19.75
C ILE A 5 -21.48 35.62 -19.42
N ARG A 6 -20.42 34.82 -19.62
CA ARG A 6 -20.40 33.40 -19.22
C ARG A 6 -20.29 33.32 -17.71
N GLY A 7 -21.24 32.65 -17.08
CA GLY A 7 -21.25 32.38 -15.65
C GLY A 7 -20.10 31.43 -15.23
N GLY A 8 -19.20 31.95 -14.40
CA GLY A 8 -18.12 31.22 -13.76
C GLY A 8 -17.96 31.55 -12.26
N GLY A 9 -18.98 32.18 -11.65
CA GLY A 9 -18.79 32.77 -10.32
C GLY A 9 -18.82 31.81 -9.10
N LYS A 10 -19.44 30.65 -9.20
CA LYS A 10 -19.63 29.80 -8.01
C LYS A 10 -18.40 28.95 -7.64
N SER A 11 -17.63 28.43 -8.58
CA SER A 11 -16.46 27.61 -8.29
C SER A 11 -15.27 28.42 -7.74
N GLN A 12 -15.09 29.65 -8.20
CA GLN A 12 -14.00 30.50 -7.69
C GLN A 12 -14.26 31.00 -6.26
N ILE A 13 -15.53 31.23 -5.88
CA ILE A 13 -15.86 31.65 -4.52
C ILE A 13 -15.66 30.50 -3.53
N GLN A 14 -16.03 29.29 -3.91
CA GLN A 14 -15.86 28.11 -3.07
C GLN A 14 -14.38 27.78 -2.83
N HIS A 15 -13.54 27.86 -3.85
CA HIS A 15 -12.08 27.71 -3.71
C HIS A 15 -11.43 28.81 -2.86
N SER A 16 -11.97 30.03 -2.87
CA SER A 16 -11.45 31.11 -2.05
C SER A 16 -11.82 30.95 -0.57
N GLU A 17 -12.97 30.39 -0.25
CA GLU A 17 -13.38 30.10 1.13
C GLU A 17 -12.58 28.91 1.74
N GLU A 18 -12.35 27.88 0.99
CA GLU A 18 -11.49 26.77 1.42
C GLU A 18 -10.05 27.23 1.70
N ASN A 19 -9.49 28.04 0.82
CA ASN A 19 -8.16 28.62 1.01
C ASN A 19 -8.13 29.59 2.19
N TYR A 20 -9.20 30.38 2.43
CA TYR A 20 -9.31 31.26 3.58
C TYR A 20 -9.34 30.48 4.90
N ASN A 21 -10.12 29.40 4.96
CA ASN A 21 -10.20 28.55 6.14
C ASN A 21 -8.87 27.81 6.42
N LEU A 22 -8.15 27.41 5.39
CA LEU A 22 -6.81 26.83 5.49
C LEU A 22 -5.79 27.84 6.07
N LEU A 23 -5.84 29.08 5.62
CA LEU A 23 -4.95 30.15 6.11
C LEU A 23 -5.27 30.53 7.56
N ARG A 24 -6.56 30.55 7.93
CA ARG A 24 -7.00 30.83 9.30
C ARG A 24 -6.61 29.70 10.26
N SER A 25 -6.69 28.45 9.85
CA SER A 25 -6.26 27.29 10.63
C SER A 25 -4.74 27.25 10.84
N ALA A 26 -3.97 27.88 9.95
CA ALA A 26 -2.53 28.03 10.04
C ALA A 26 -2.09 29.25 10.91
N GLY A 27 -3.02 29.94 11.56
CA GLY A 27 -2.73 31.10 12.40
C GLY A 27 -2.40 32.39 11.64
N CYS A 28 -2.64 32.44 10.33
CA CYS A 28 -2.43 33.64 9.53
C CYS A 28 -3.68 34.54 9.60
N THR A 29 -3.52 35.76 10.06
CA THR A 29 -4.60 36.78 10.06
C THR A 29 -4.51 37.53 8.74
N ILE A 30 -5.55 37.46 7.89
CA ILE A 30 -5.64 38.21 6.65
C ILE A 30 -6.52 39.43 6.92
N GLU A 31 -5.92 40.61 7.00
CA GLU A 31 -6.67 41.87 7.03
C GLU A 31 -6.94 42.33 5.57
N TYR A 32 -8.20 42.30 5.18
CA TYR A 32 -8.61 42.90 3.91
C TYR A 32 -8.78 44.40 4.07
N GLY A 33 -7.87 45.17 3.48
CA GLY A 33 -7.92 46.64 3.48
C GLY A 33 -9.04 47.28 2.62
N LEU A 34 -10.01 46.50 2.13
CA LEU A 34 -11.12 46.99 1.33
C LEU A 34 -12.43 46.76 2.07
N LYS A 35 -12.98 47.84 2.69
CA LYS A 35 -14.39 47.87 3.08
C LYS A 35 -15.26 47.71 1.84
N ARG A 36 -16.07 46.67 1.76
CA ARG A 36 -17.13 46.57 0.76
C ARG A 36 -18.16 47.63 1.07
N VAL A 37 -18.26 48.63 0.20
CA VAL A 37 -19.38 49.56 0.20
C VAL A 37 -20.53 48.85 -0.52
N PRO A 38 -21.70 48.68 0.12
CA PRO A 38 -22.87 48.11 -0.55
C PRO A 38 -23.28 49.02 -1.71
N LEU A 39 -23.51 48.47 -2.88
CA LEU A 39 -23.92 49.15 -4.10
C LEU A 39 -25.26 49.92 -3.97
N ALA A 40 -25.98 49.77 -2.88
CA ALA A 40 -27.27 50.42 -2.64
C ALA A 40 -27.18 51.92 -2.32
N HIS A 41 -26.01 52.50 -2.14
CA HIS A 41 -25.83 53.92 -1.81
C HIS A 41 -25.25 54.78 -2.93
N LEU A 42 -25.22 54.33 -4.17
CA LEU A 42 -24.78 55.09 -5.33
C LEU A 42 -25.94 55.87 -6.02
N ALA A 43 -26.98 56.24 -5.26
CA ALA A 43 -28.01 57.13 -5.73
C ALA A 43 -27.78 58.53 -5.12
N TYR A 44 -27.29 59.43 -5.96
CA TYR A 44 -27.34 60.89 -5.81
C TYR A 44 -26.94 61.48 -4.44
N ALA A 45 -25.67 61.77 -4.28
CA ALA A 45 -25.27 62.92 -3.45
C ALA A 45 -24.06 63.60 -4.10
N THR A 46 -24.29 64.76 -4.69
CA THR A 46 -23.30 65.79 -4.88
C THR A 46 -22.84 66.24 -3.50
N ALA A 47 -21.77 65.69 -3.00
CA ALA A 47 -21.15 66.13 -1.75
C ALA A 47 -19.78 66.74 -2.08
N PRO A 48 -19.38 67.82 -1.35
CA PRO A 48 -18.12 68.51 -1.58
C PRO A 48 -16.93 67.59 -1.26
N LEU A 49 -15.83 67.81 -2.00
CA LEU A 49 -14.54 67.16 -1.75
C LEU A 49 -14.13 67.38 -0.29
N LEU A 50 -14.26 66.34 0.52
CA LEU A 50 -13.55 66.24 1.79
C LEU A 50 -12.13 65.72 1.45
N GLU A 51 -11.15 66.57 1.67
CA GLU A 51 -9.73 66.19 1.69
C GLU A 51 -9.55 65.05 2.74
N ALA A 52 -9.46 63.84 2.24
CA ALA A 52 -9.02 62.74 3.09
C ALA A 52 -7.52 62.86 3.29
N THR A 53 -7.10 63.38 4.44
CA THR A 53 -5.75 63.17 4.95
C THR A 53 -5.54 61.71 5.15
N THR A 54 -4.96 61.06 4.16
CA THR A 54 -4.47 59.70 4.24
C THR A 54 -3.17 59.69 5.06
N GLU A 55 -3.27 59.57 6.39
CA GLU A 55 -2.14 59.01 7.15
C GLU A 55 -1.88 57.60 6.64
N SER A 56 -0.99 57.47 5.73
CA SER A 56 -0.46 56.20 5.29
C SER A 56 0.43 55.64 6.40
N LYS A 57 -0.18 54.87 7.33
CA LYS A 57 0.56 54.01 8.24
C LYS A 57 1.45 53.12 7.37
N PRO A 58 2.81 53.12 7.53
CA PRO A 58 3.67 52.27 6.72
C PRO A 58 3.18 50.84 6.81
N LEU A 59 2.87 50.25 5.66
CA LEU A 59 2.59 48.83 5.54
C LEU A 59 3.82 48.09 6.08
N GLN A 60 3.69 47.45 7.22
CA GLN A 60 4.70 46.50 7.70
C GLN A 60 4.90 45.48 6.57
N PRO A 61 6.15 45.18 6.19
CA PRO A 61 6.41 44.16 5.17
C PRO A 61 5.67 42.89 5.60
N ALA A 62 4.87 42.35 4.70
CA ALA A 62 4.15 41.12 4.91
C ALA A 62 5.13 40.09 5.46
N GLN A 63 4.93 39.67 6.72
CA GLN A 63 5.68 38.55 7.27
C GLN A 63 5.49 37.42 6.26
N ASN A 64 6.59 36.94 5.68
CA ASN A 64 6.58 35.81 4.80
C ASN A 64 5.93 34.64 5.56
N CYS A 65 4.63 34.44 5.38
CA CYS A 65 3.97 33.21 5.76
C CYS A 65 4.59 32.12 4.92
N ASN A 66 5.68 31.55 5.40
CA ASN A 66 6.27 30.36 4.82
C ASN A 66 5.33 29.20 5.15
N ILE A 67 4.21 29.13 4.39
CA ILE A 67 3.31 27.99 4.41
C ILE A 67 4.09 26.84 3.76
N GLN A 68 5.02 26.27 4.49
CA GLN A 68 5.47 24.94 4.17
C GLN A 68 4.25 24.05 4.42
N PRO A 69 3.70 23.39 3.37
CA PRO A 69 2.71 22.36 3.61
C PRO A 69 3.37 21.42 4.62
N GLU A 70 2.75 21.22 5.76
CA GLU A 70 3.20 20.27 6.79
C GLU A 70 3.39 18.94 6.07
N ARG A 71 4.62 18.72 5.58
CA ARG A 71 5.04 17.42 5.10
C ARG A 71 5.04 16.56 6.35
N GLN A 72 3.94 15.86 6.58
CA GLN A 72 3.98 14.74 7.49
C GLN A 72 5.10 13.85 6.94
N ASP A 73 6.27 13.92 7.57
CA ASP A 73 7.42 13.08 7.26
C ASP A 73 7.05 11.65 7.69
N LEU A 74 6.25 11.02 6.81
CA LEU A 74 5.84 9.64 7.00
C LEU A 74 7.10 8.78 6.96
N THR A 75 7.35 8.06 8.03
CA THR A 75 8.46 7.11 8.10
C THR A 75 8.44 6.20 6.87
N PRO A 76 9.56 6.08 6.12
CA PRO A 76 9.64 5.20 4.96
C PRO A 76 9.29 3.75 5.32
N PHE A 77 8.64 3.04 4.42
CA PHE A 77 8.25 1.63 4.65
C PHE A 77 9.43 0.73 5.02
N SER A 78 10.61 0.98 4.43
CA SER A 78 11.84 0.22 4.72
C SER A 78 12.40 0.44 6.13
N GLN A 79 11.80 1.30 6.93
CA GLN A 79 12.20 1.57 8.32
C GLN A 79 11.15 1.16 9.34
N GLN A 80 10.10 0.47 8.88
CA GLN A 80 8.99 0.02 9.70
C GLN A 80 8.94 -1.51 9.72
N LEU A 81 8.53 -2.09 10.84
CA LEU A 81 8.13 -3.49 10.88
C LEU A 81 6.73 -3.59 10.27
N LEU A 82 6.57 -4.40 9.22
CA LEU A 82 5.27 -4.64 8.62
C LEU A 82 4.79 -6.04 8.98
N VAL A 83 3.59 -6.13 9.54
CA VAL A 83 2.87 -7.41 9.68
C VAL A 83 1.82 -7.45 8.59
N LYS A 84 1.80 -8.54 7.82
CA LYS A 84 1.03 -8.63 6.58
C LYS A 84 0.20 -9.90 6.53
N THR A 85 -0.89 -9.83 5.75
CA THR A 85 -1.66 -10.99 5.34
C THR A 85 -2.12 -10.82 3.89
N ASN A 86 -2.10 -11.92 3.11
CA ASN A 86 -2.47 -11.92 1.70
C ASN A 86 -3.95 -12.27 1.55
N ALA A 87 -4.74 -11.33 1.03
CA ALA A 87 -6.17 -11.49 0.83
C ALA A 87 -6.51 -12.58 -0.21
N ILE A 88 -5.70 -12.71 -1.27
CA ILE A 88 -5.89 -13.76 -2.29
C ILE A 88 -5.69 -15.15 -1.65
N GLY A 89 -4.69 -15.31 -0.78
CA GLY A 89 -4.48 -16.54 -0.04
C GLY A 89 -5.72 -16.93 0.76
N TRP A 90 -6.31 -16.00 1.49
CA TRP A 90 -7.54 -16.26 2.26
C TRP A 90 -8.72 -16.65 1.36
N ALA A 91 -8.87 -16.01 0.19
CA ALA A 91 -9.91 -16.39 -0.76
C ALA A 91 -9.75 -17.84 -1.28
N LEU A 92 -8.51 -18.36 -1.26
CA LEU A 92 -8.17 -19.74 -1.61
C LEU A 92 -8.06 -20.66 -0.39
N LEU A 93 -8.55 -20.24 0.78
CA LEU A 93 -8.45 -20.96 2.05
C LEU A 93 -7.00 -21.29 2.46
N ILE A 94 -6.05 -20.46 2.04
CA ILE A 94 -4.66 -20.50 2.48
C ILE A 94 -4.47 -19.44 3.54
N GLY A 95 -4.47 -19.84 4.80
CA GLY A 95 -4.09 -18.98 5.92
C GLY A 95 -2.64 -18.54 5.74
N ASN A 96 -2.39 -17.24 5.92
CA ASN A 96 -1.04 -16.70 5.74
C ASN A 96 -0.82 -15.50 6.65
N ILE A 97 0.40 -15.39 7.11
CA ILE A 97 0.91 -14.24 7.86
C ILE A 97 2.35 -14.01 7.46
N ALA A 98 2.76 -12.76 7.36
CA ALA A 98 4.14 -12.39 7.07
C ALA A 98 4.61 -11.28 8.00
N ALA A 99 5.89 -11.33 8.36
CA ALA A 99 6.59 -10.24 9.01
C ALA A 99 7.69 -9.73 8.09
N GLU A 100 7.72 -8.40 7.87
CA GLU A 100 8.83 -7.77 7.17
C GLU A 100 9.61 -6.88 8.12
N VAL A 101 10.89 -7.23 8.29
CA VAL A 101 11.80 -6.56 9.22
C VAL A 101 12.78 -5.69 8.43
N PRO A 102 12.93 -4.41 8.76
CA PRO A 102 13.92 -3.55 8.12
C PRO A 102 15.34 -3.94 8.57
N LEU A 103 16.22 -4.22 7.62
CA LEU A 103 17.64 -4.48 7.87
C LEU A 103 18.45 -3.17 7.86
N ASN A 104 18.17 -2.31 6.87
CA ASN A 104 18.75 -0.96 6.77
C ASN A 104 17.75 0.01 6.11
N SER A 105 18.22 1.18 5.66
CA SER A 105 17.36 2.21 5.04
C SER A 105 16.72 1.79 3.70
N SER A 106 17.22 0.74 3.06
CA SER A 106 16.75 0.28 1.75
C SER A 106 16.52 -1.22 1.67
N LEU A 107 17.04 -2.00 2.61
CA LEU A 107 16.88 -3.46 2.63
C LEU A 107 15.94 -3.88 3.74
N SER A 108 15.10 -4.86 3.43
CA SER A 108 14.22 -5.53 4.40
C SER A 108 14.16 -7.03 4.13
N LEU A 109 13.91 -7.80 5.17
CA LEU A 109 13.68 -9.24 5.11
C LEU A 109 12.20 -9.49 5.36
N ASN A 110 11.51 -10.08 4.39
CA ASN A 110 10.11 -10.48 4.49
C ASN A 110 10.04 -12.00 4.67
N VAL A 111 9.36 -12.45 5.71
CA VAL A 111 9.21 -13.87 6.03
C VAL A 111 7.73 -14.22 6.11
N PRO A 112 7.12 -14.70 5.02
CA PRO A 112 5.75 -15.20 5.02
C PRO A 112 5.73 -16.65 5.50
N PHE A 113 4.63 -16.99 6.17
CA PHE A 113 4.25 -18.34 6.52
C PHE A 113 2.88 -18.65 5.93
N TYR A 114 2.75 -19.82 5.31
CA TYR A 114 1.52 -20.28 4.66
C TYR A 114 1.07 -21.59 5.26
N TYR A 115 -0.23 -21.72 5.49
CA TYR A 115 -0.86 -22.95 5.95
C TYR A 115 -2.23 -23.13 5.31
N SER A 116 -2.49 -24.31 4.77
CA SER A 116 -3.82 -24.73 4.37
C SER A 116 -4.03 -26.19 4.71
N GLY A 117 -5.11 -26.48 5.40
CA GLY A 117 -5.57 -27.85 5.68
C GLY A 117 -6.89 -28.16 4.97
N ALA A 118 -7.36 -27.26 4.11
CA ALA A 118 -8.72 -27.30 3.58
C ALA A 118 -8.90 -28.22 2.38
N ASN A 119 -10.12 -28.75 2.25
CA ASN A 119 -10.64 -29.24 1.00
C ASN A 119 -11.50 -28.11 0.40
N LEU A 120 -11.17 -27.65 -0.81
CA LEU A 120 -11.87 -26.55 -1.49
C LEU A 120 -13.15 -27.11 -2.14
N PHE A 121 -14.31 -26.68 -1.63
CA PHE A 121 -15.64 -26.94 -2.21
C PHE A 121 -16.05 -28.41 -2.37
N SER A 122 -15.14 -29.39 -2.37
CA SER A 122 -15.43 -30.81 -2.45
C SER A 122 -14.33 -31.68 -1.86
N ASN A 123 -14.64 -32.93 -1.53
CA ASN A 123 -13.65 -33.90 -1.04
C ASN A 123 -12.61 -34.29 -2.12
N SER A 124 -12.92 -34.04 -3.40
CA SER A 124 -12.02 -34.29 -4.53
C SER A 124 -11.06 -33.13 -4.80
N THR A 125 -11.32 -31.94 -4.23
CA THR A 125 -10.44 -30.77 -4.42
C THR A 125 -9.69 -30.50 -3.12
N LYS A 126 -8.43 -30.92 -3.06
CA LYS A 126 -7.58 -30.81 -1.88
C LYS A 126 -6.52 -29.74 -2.13
N PHE A 127 -6.42 -28.80 -1.20
CA PHE A 127 -5.40 -27.77 -1.25
C PHE A 127 -4.69 -27.67 0.09
N ARG A 128 -3.85 -28.65 0.37
CA ARG A 128 -3.15 -28.73 1.66
C ARG A 128 -1.70 -28.38 1.48
N MET A 129 -1.22 -27.41 2.23
CA MET A 129 0.16 -26.99 2.21
C MET A 129 0.60 -26.37 3.53
N VAL A 130 1.87 -26.50 3.80
CA VAL A 130 2.58 -25.72 4.81
C VAL A 130 3.91 -25.29 4.22
N GLY A 131 4.28 -24.03 4.36
CA GLY A 131 5.53 -23.54 3.78
C GLY A 131 5.88 -22.12 4.19
N THR A 132 7.07 -21.73 3.79
CA THR A 132 7.60 -20.38 3.97
C THR A 132 8.43 -19.99 2.76
N MET A 133 8.54 -18.67 2.54
CA MET A 133 9.27 -18.09 1.42
C MET A 133 9.98 -16.81 1.87
N PRO A 134 11.08 -16.95 2.66
CA PRO A 134 11.88 -15.80 3.07
C PRO A 134 12.44 -15.07 1.86
N GLU A 135 12.27 -13.75 1.86
CA GLU A 135 12.56 -12.86 0.74
C GLU A 135 13.35 -11.65 1.20
N LEU A 136 14.51 -11.43 0.59
CA LEU A 136 15.30 -10.22 0.74
C LEU A 136 14.82 -9.18 -0.27
N ARG A 137 14.42 -8.00 0.21
CA ARG A 137 13.83 -6.93 -0.58
C ARG A 137 14.72 -5.70 -0.60
N TYR A 138 14.94 -5.16 -1.78
CA TYR A 138 15.52 -3.84 -1.98
C TYR A 138 14.41 -2.83 -2.25
N ASN A 139 14.27 -1.86 -1.35
CA ASN A 139 13.20 -0.87 -1.37
C ASN A 139 13.72 0.44 -1.95
N PHE A 140 12.98 1.04 -2.89
CA PHE A 140 13.37 2.25 -3.61
C PHE A 140 12.17 3.16 -3.90
N GLY A 141 12.43 4.28 -4.57
CA GLY A 141 11.43 5.28 -4.89
C GLY A 141 11.02 6.15 -3.70
N ARG A 142 10.00 6.97 -3.93
CA ARG A 142 9.46 7.87 -2.91
C ARG A 142 8.88 7.06 -1.75
N GLN A 143 9.27 7.39 -0.52
CA GLN A 143 8.89 6.67 0.71
C GLN A 143 9.28 5.18 0.71
N LYS A 144 10.17 4.75 -0.20
CA LYS A 144 10.54 3.34 -0.36
C LYS A 144 9.34 2.43 -0.61
N ALA A 145 8.41 2.91 -1.43
CA ALA A 145 7.15 2.21 -1.73
C ALA A 145 7.33 1.06 -2.74
N PHE A 146 8.26 1.19 -3.69
CA PHE A 146 8.61 0.13 -4.62
C PHE A 146 9.64 -0.81 -4.01
N PHE A 147 9.56 -2.07 -4.37
CA PHE A 147 10.59 -3.04 -4.05
C PHE A 147 10.81 -4.06 -5.18
N ILE A 148 12.02 -4.60 -5.19
CA ILE A 148 12.38 -5.83 -5.90
C ILE A 148 12.93 -6.78 -4.86
N GLY A 149 12.54 -8.05 -4.94
CA GLY A 149 12.92 -9.09 -3.99
C GLY A 149 13.53 -10.31 -4.67
N ALA A 150 14.36 -11.00 -3.91
CA ALA A 150 14.84 -12.35 -4.23
C ALA A 150 14.50 -13.26 -3.05
N HIS A 151 13.95 -14.43 -3.31
CA HIS A 151 13.46 -15.33 -2.27
C HIS A 151 13.90 -16.77 -2.51
N ALA A 152 13.91 -17.51 -1.42
CA ALA A 152 13.95 -18.96 -1.41
C ALA A 152 12.64 -19.49 -0.83
N ALA A 153 12.20 -20.66 -1.28
CA ALA A 153 10.93 -21.24 -0.84
C ALA A 153 11.07 -22.70 -0.46
N ILE A 154 10.35 -23.10 0.58
CA ILE A 154 10.17 -24.48 0.99
C ILE A 154 8.72 -24.73 1.33
N ALA A 155 8.13 -25.81 0.76
CA ALA A 155 6.75 -26.14 1.03
C ALA A 155 6.48 -27.64 0.95
N TRP A 156 5.74 -28.16 1.91
CA TRP A 156 5.12 -29.48 1.88
C TRP A 156 3.70 -29.32 1.34
N TYR A 157 3.26 -30.25 0.50
CA TYR A 157 2.01 -30.05 -0.22
C TYR A 157 1.27 -31.37 -0.53
N ASN A 158 -0.05 -31.26 -0.62
CA ASN A 158 -0.92 -32.31 -1.10
C ASN A 158 -2.09 -31.65 -1.86
N PHE A 159 -2.03 -31.73 -3.18
CA PHE A 159 -2.95 -31.07 -4.07
C PHE A 159 -3.75 -32.03 -4.91
N ALA A 160 -5.05 -31.74 -5.05
CA ALA A 160 -5.94 -32.37 -6.01
C ALA A 160 -6.89 -31.30 -6.57
N PHE A 161 -6.99 -31.23 -7.88
CA PHE A 161 -7.82 -30.26 -8.57
C PHE A 161 -9.11 -30.89 -9.17
N GLY A 162 -9.76 -31.77 -8.40
CA GLY A 162 -11.02 -32.41 -8.81
C GLY A 162 -10.89 -33.57 -9.81
N GLY A 163 -9.67 -33.96 -10.20
CA GLY A 163 -9.41 -35.06 -11.11
C GLY A 163 -9.25 -36.42 -10.40
N GLU A 164 -8.98 -37.47 -11.19
CA GLU A 164 -8.75 -38.84 -10.70
C GLU A 164 -7.50 -38.98 -9.82
N TYR A 165 -6.58 -38.02 -9.91
CA TYR A 165 -5.29 -38.09 -9.23
C TYR A 165 -5.08 -36.89 -8.30
N ARG A 166 -4.37 -37.15 -7.20
CA ARG A 166 -3.77 -36.15 -6.30
C ARG A 166 -2.26 -36.26 -6.34
N ILE A 167 -1.59 -35.15 -6.14
CA ILE A 167 -0.13 -35.08 -6.03
C ILE A 167 0.24 -34.70 -4.58
N GLN A 168 1.24 -35.39 -4.05
CA GLN A 168 1.75 -35.12 -2.72
C GLN A 168 3.27 -35.18 -2.75
N ASP A 169 3.94 -34.41 -1.91
CA ASP A 169 5.38 -34.50 -1.73
C ASP A 169 5.80 -35.95 -1.47
N ALA A 170 6.87 -36.39 -2.15
CA ALA A 170 7.27 -37.81 -2.15
C ALA A 170 7.56 -38.32 -0.75
N GLY A 171 6.86 -39.39 -0.37
CA GLY A 171 6.97 -39.98 0.95
C GLY A 171 6.57 -39.09 2.12
N GLY A 172 5.97 -37.90 1.89
CA GLY A 172 5.57 -36.93 2.91
C GLY A 172 6.75 -36.17 3.54
N ASN A 173 7.95 -36.27 3.00
CA ASN A 173 9.18 -35.68 3.56
C ASN A 173 10.14 -35.03 2.53
N HIS A 174 9.68 -34.89 1.28
CA HIS A 174 10.44 -34.23 0.23
C HIS A 174 9.73 -32.92 -0.19
N PRO A 175 9.95 -31.84 0.56
CA PRO A 175 9.27 -30.57 0.24
C PRO A 175 9.68 -30.06 -1.15
N ALA A 176 8.79 -29.28 -1.73
CA ALA A 176 9.15 -28.44 -2.86
C ALA A 176 10.20 -27.42 -2.42
N LEU A 177 11.28 -27.33 -3.17
CA LEU A 177 12.33 -26.34 -2.97
C LEU A 177 12.37 -25.43 -4.19
N GLY A 178 12.47 -24.14 -3.95
CA GLY A 178 12.51 -23.18 -5.04
C GLY A 178 13.13 -21.86 -4.66
N GLY A 179 13.16 -20.98 -5.63
CA GLY A 179 13.57 -19.60 -5.44
C GLY A 179 13.25 -18.79 -6.68
N GLY A 180 13.13 -17.49 -6.49
CA GLY A 180 12.71 -16.61 -7.54
C GLY A 180 12.93 -15.14 -7.22
N ILE A 181 12.30 -14.31 -8.03
CA ILE A 181 12.33 -12.87 -7.91
C ILE A 181 10.91 -12.32 -7.90
N SER A 182 10.73 -11.23 -7.19
CA SER A 182 9.46 -10.52 -7.12
C SER A 182 9.64 -9.02 -7.29
N VAL A 183 8.57 -8.36 -7.65
CA VAL A 183 8.46 -6.90 -7.64
C VAL A 183 7.16 -6.53 -6.97
N GLY A 184 7.12 -5.37 -6.32
CA GLY A 184 5.87 -4.93 -5.71
C GLY A 184 5.85 -3.45 -5.38
N TYR A 185 4.66 -3.03 -4.99
CA TYR A 185 4.35 -1.65 -4.65
C TYR A 185 3.45 -1.57 -3.43
N ARG A 186 3.74 -0.59 -2.55
CA ARG A 186 3.01 -0.35 -1.31
C ARG A 186 2.26 0.95 -1.34
N ILE A 187 1.05 0.92 -0.82
CA ILE A 187 0.17 2.08 -0.72
C ILE A 187 -0.29 2.21 0.73
N ARG A 188 -0.19 3.41 1.31
CA ARG A 188 -0.84 3.72 2.58
C ARG A 188 -2.31 4.00 2.32
N LEU A 189 -3.20 3.24 2.93
CA LEU A 189 -4.64 3.41 2.74
C LEU A 189 -5.18 4.61 3.52
N LEU A 190 -4.63 4.85 4.71
CA LEU A 190 -5.11 5.88 5.61
C LEU A 190 -3.94 6.74 6.12
N LYS A 191 -4.13 8.06 6.21
CA LYS A 191 -3.10 8.98 6.71
C LYS A 191 -2.87 8.87 8.21
N LYS A 192 -3.93 8.57 8.99
CA LYS A 192 -3.89 8.54 10.46
C LYS A 192 -3.62 7.15 11.03
N ILE A 193 -3.89 6.08 10.28
CA ILE A 193 -3.72 4.69 10.74
C ILE A 193 -2.60 4.07 9.92
N PRO A 194 -1.65 3.35 10.54
CA PRO A 194 -0.52 2.73 9.86
C PRO A 194 -0.94 1.45 9.08
N LEU A 195 -2.06 1.53 8.37
CA LEU A 195 -2.62 0.47 7.55
C LEU A 195 -2.33 0.75 6.08
N GLY A 196 -1.88 -0.26 5.37
CA GLY A 196 -1.62 -0.17 3.95
C GLY A 196 -1.91 -1.44 3.18
N MET A 197 -1.72 -1.36 1.89
CA MET A 197 -1.88 -2.44 0.93
C MET A 197 -0.59 -2.61 0.13
N GLU A 198 -0.24 -3.84 -0.16
CA GLU A 198 0.91 -4.22 -0.99
C GLU A 198 0.42 -5.09 -2.13
N ILE A 199 0.84 -4.76 -3.35
CA ILE A 199 0.63 -5.59 -4.54
C ILE A 199 1.98 -6.15 -4.93
N THR A 200 2.06 -7.48 -5.09
CA THR A 200 3.29 -8.20 -5.43
C THR A 200 3.05 -9.10 -6.63
N ALA A 201 4.02 -9.16 -7.52
CA ALA A 201 4.08 -10.13 -8.61
C ALA A 201 5.49 -10.71 -8.69
N GLY A 202 5.59 -12.01 -8.96
CA GLY A 202 6.88 -12.69 -9.04
C GLY A 202 6.82 -14.01 -9.79
N ALA A 203 8.00 -14.55 -10.07
CA ALA A 203 8.17 -15.85 -10.68
C ALA A 203 9.41 -16.54 -10.14
N GLY A 204 9.37 -17.85 -10.05
CA GLY A 204 10.45 -18.65 -9.51
C GLY A 204 10.56 -20.03 -10.15
N VAL A 205 11.70 -20.65 -9.94
CA VAL A 205 11.99 -22.02 -10.37
C VAL A 205 11.88 -22.93 -9.17
N TYR A 206 11.08 -23.99 -9.31
CA TYR A 206 10.79 -24.95 -8.27
C TYR A 206 11.18 -26.35 -8.68
N HIS A 207 11.89 -27.02 -7.80
CA HIS A 207 12.15 -28.44 -7.89
C HIS A 207 11.13 -29.19 -7.03
N LEU A 208 10.31 -30.02 -7.69
CA LEU A 208 9.22 -30.77 -7.10
C LEU A 208 9.57 -32.27 -7.18
N LYS A 209 9.55 -32.94 -6.03
CA LYS A 209 9.61 -34.41 -5.99
C LYS A 209 8.32 -34.90 -5.34
N TYR A 210 7.51 -35.61 -6.10
CA TYR A 210 6.17 -35.95 -5.69
C TYR A 210 5.74 -37.35 -6.10
N ASP A 211 4.76 -37.86 -5.36
CA ASP A 211 4.02 -39.09 -5.66
C ASP A 211 2.63 -38.75 -6.16
N LYS A 212 2.15 -39.52 -7.12
CA LYS A 212 0.76 -39.50 -7.57
C LYS A 212 -0.05 -40.61 -6.91
N PHE A 213 -1.23 -40.26 -6.46
CA PHE A 213 -2.20 -41.18 -5.85
C PHE A 213 -3.54 -41.05 -6.57
N PHE A 214 -4.35 -42.10 -6.50
CA PHE A 214 -5.77 -41.97 -6.81
C PHE A 214 -6.42 -41.00 -5.79
N ASN A 215 -7.29 -40.11 -6.29
CA ASN A 215 -7.92 -39.07 -5.49
C ASN A 215 -9.14 -39.58 -4.71
N GLU A 216 -8.98 -40.69 -4.03
CA GLU A 216 -9.95 -41.36 -3.18
C GLU A 216 -9.51 -41.35 -1.71
N PRO A 217 -10.42 -41.57 -0.72
CA PRO A 217 -10.00 -41.82 0.63
C PRO A 217 -9.06 -43.03 0.67
N ASN A 218 -7.83 -42.85 1.18
CA ASN A 218 -6.76 -43.87 1.20
C ASN A 218 -6.37 -44.42 -0.18
N GLY A 219 -6.49 -43.57 -1.25
CA GLY A 219 -6.18 -43.96 -2.61
C GLY A 219 -4.76 -44.51 -2.74
N ALA A 220 -4.64 -45.59 -3.54
CA ALA A 220 -3.37 -46.26 -3.80
C ALA A 220 -2.43 -45.36 -4.61
N TYR A 221 -1.13 -45.72 -4.58
CA TYR A 221 -0.15 -45.09 -5.44
C TYR A 221 -0.45 -45.39 -6.91
N TRP A 222 -0.51 -44.34 -7.73
CA TRP A 222 -0.47 -44.46 -9.17
C TRP A 222 0.99 -44.48 -9.68
N GLN A 223 1.81 -43.51 -9.21
CA GLN A 223 3.20 -43.38 -9.62
C GLN A 223 4.02 -42.76 -8.48
N LYS A 224 5.21 -43.30 -8.25
CA LYS A 224 6.12 -42.85 -7.16
C LYS A 224 7.32 -42.10 -7.70
N GLY A 225 7.84 -41.15 -6.94
CA GLY A 225 9.13 -40.53 -7.12
C GLY A 225 9.28 -39.70 -8.37
N ILE A 226 8.23 -39.04 -8.82
CA ILE A 226 8.29 -38.15 -9.98
C ILE A 226 9.08 -36.90 -9.58
N SER A 227 10.12 -36.59 -10.35
CA SER A 227 10.92 -35.37 -10.17
C SER A 227 10.66 -34.42 -11.34
N LYS A 228 10.35 -33.16 -11.03
CA LYS A 228 10.07 -32.14 -12.03
C LYS A 228 10.60 -30.78 -11.56
N THR A 229 11.31 -30.08 -12.46
CA THR A 229 11.64 -28.66 -12.26
C THR A 229 10.74 -27.82 -13.15
N SER A 230 10.15 -26.80 -12.59
CA SER A 230 9.18 -25.94 -13.31
C SER A 230 9.40 -24.48 -12.96
N LEU A 231 9.29 -23.62 -13.97
CA LEU A 231 9.12 -22.18 -13.79
C LEU A 231 7.64 -21.90 -13.49
N LEU A 232 7.36 -21.24 -12.39
CA LEU A 232 5.98 -20.93 -11.96
C LEU A 232 5.83 -19.43 -11.70
N PRO A 233 4.74 -18.80 -12.16
CA PRO A 233 4.30 -17.53 -11.59
C PRO A 233 3.80 -17.82 -10.17
N GLU A 234 4.33 -17.11 -9.16
CA GLU A 234 4.09 -17.53 -7.79
C GLU A 234 3.59 -16.44 -6.86
N SER A 235 4.13 -15.24 -7.01
CA SER A 235 3.93 -14.18 -6.01
C SER A 235 2.85 -13.19 -6.41
N PHE A 236 1.77 -13.63 -7.05
CA PHE A 236 0.64 -12.73 -7.27
C PHE A 236 -0.14 -12.58 -5.96
N ALA A 237 0.11 -11.46 -5.26
CA ALA A 237 -0.48 -11.22 -3.96
C ALA A 237 -1.03 -9.80 -3.84
N ILE A 238 -2.18 -9.69 -3.19
CA ILE A 238 -2.71 -8.44 -2.66
C ILE A 238 -2.73 -8.59 -1.14
N SER A 239 -1.79 -7.95 -0.48
CA SER A 239 -1.62 -8.08 0.96
C SER A 239 -2.06 -6.81 1.69
N LEU A 240 -2.75 -6.97 2.79
CA LEU A 240 -2.95 -5.90 3.77
C LEU A 240 -1.82 -5.95 4.78
N PHE A 241 -1.32 -4.80 5.19
CA PHE A 241 -0.28 -4.71 6.21
C PHE A 241 -0.58 -3.64 7.25
N TYR A 242 -0.10 -3.89 8.45
CA TYR A 242 -0.02 -2.92 9.53
C TYR A 242 1.46 -2.59 9.78
N ALA A 243 1.79 -1.28 9.85
CA ALA A 243 3.16 -0.79 9.96
C ALA A 243 3.46 -0.30 11.37
N PHE A 244 4.45 -0.89 12.01
CA PHE A 244 4.94 -0.50 13.33
C PHE A 244 6.22 0.33 13.20
N ASN A 245 6.25 1.51 13.82
CA ASN A 245 7.47 2.31 13.89
C ASN A 245 8.44 1.69 14.90
N ILE A 246 9.57 1.19 14.42
CA ILE A 246 10.63 0.70 15.29
C ILE A 246 11.52 1.90 15.64
N LYS A 247 11.53 2.28 16.93
CA LYS A 247 12.57 3.18 17.46
C LYS A 247 13.89 2.41 17.43
N ARG A 248 14.73 2.64 16.43
CA ARG A 248 16.12 2.17 16.51
C ARG A 248 16.76 2.96 17.65
N GLY A 249 17.07 2.27 18.74
CA GLY A 249 17.91 2.84 19.80
C GLY A 249 19.19 3.34 19.12
N GLY A 250 19.45 4.65 19.23
CA GLY A 250 20.68 5.20 18.71
C GLY A 250 21.83 4.48 19.41
N ALA A 251 22.69 3.84 18.63
CA ALA A 251 24.00 3.43 19.14
C ALA A 251 24.71 4.71 19.59
N ARG A 252 24.95 4.80 20.90
CA ARG A 252 25.85 5.77 21.51
C ARG A 252 27.28 5.47 21.11
#